data_4c58b4c9166894c959b0187d2cd8c7a9
#
_entry.id   4c58b4c9166894c959b0187d2cd8c7a9
#
_cell.length_a   1.000
_cell.length_b   1.000
_cell.length_c   1.000
_cell.angle_alpha   90.00
_cell.angle_beta   90.00
_cell.angle_gamma   90.00
#
_symmetry.space_group_name_H-M   'P 1'
#
loop_
_entity.id
_entity.type
_entity.pdbx_description
1 polymer ?
#
loop_
_entity_poly.entity_id
_entity_poly.type
_entity_poly.pdbx_seq_one_letter_code
_entity_poly.pdbx_strand_id
1 'polypeptide(L)'
;TTTGVVTDFDGNYQINASAGDQLTISSLGFASQTITVGNQTQINVVLASSVDILDEVVVSGYQTQQRRSLSGAIGTLDTEEAIKTQVTNAAEALQGRVAGVSVVSGGAPGAAPVVRIRGYATTNDNSPLYVIDGVQTTDANVMRDINPIDIENISVLKDGSAAIYGARASNGVIVVTTKSGGFNQ
;
A
#
# COMPACT_ATOMS: atom_id res chain seq x y z
N THR A 1 32.19 -24.79 4.29
CA THR A 1 31.56 -25.11 5.60
C THR A 1 31.02 -23.82 6.16
N THR A 2 29.69 -23.73 6.37
CA THR A 2 29.06 -22.54 6.94
C THR A 2 29.11 -22.70 8.46
N THR A 3 29.85 -21.83 9.14
CA THR A 3 29.92 -21.77 10.60
C THR A 3 29.08 -20.57 11.05
N GLY A 4 28.12 -20.77 11.95
CA GLY A 4 27.29 -19.70 12.50
C GLY A 4 27.49 -19.57 14.01
N VAL A 5 27.43 -18.34 14.52
CA VAL A 5 27.46 -18.02 15.95
C VAL A 5 26.30 -17.07 16.27
N VAL A 6 25.85 -17.07 17.51
CA VAL A 6 24.82 -16.16 18.02
C VAL A 6 25.49 -15.10 18.89
N THR A 7 24.99 -13.87 18.87
CA THR A 7 25.45 -12.79 19.75
C THR A 7 24.99 -13.03 21.20
N ASP A 8 25.73 -12.51 22.15
CA ASP A 8 25.28 -12.39 23.54
C ASP A 8 24.25 -11.25 23.74
N PHE A 9 23.81 -11.04 24.96
CA PHE A 9 22.83 -9.98 25.31
C PHE A 9 23.34 -8.56 25.06
N ASP A 10 24.66 -8.36 25.06
CA ASP A 10 25.30 -7.07 24.79
C ASP A 10 25.62 -6.87 23.29
N GLY A 11 25.27 -7.86 22.46
CA GLY A 11 25.49 -7.83 21.01
C GLY A 11 26.91 -8.26 20.59
N ASN A 12 27.74 -8.80 21.52
CA ASN A 12 29.09 -9.27 21.17
C ASN A 12 29.03 -10.65 20.54
N TYR A 13 29.88 -10.89 19.59
CA TYR A 13 30.06 -12.21 18.94
C TYR A 13 31.53 -12.51 18.72
N GLN A 14 31.85 -13.78 18.64
CA GLN A 14 33.18 -14.25 18.34
C GLN A 14 33.11 -15.37 17.30
N ILE A 15 33.77 -15.19 16.17
CA ILE A 15 33.81 -16.15 15.07
C ILE A 15 35.20 -16.26 14.49
N ASN A 16 35.60 -17.48 14.15
CA ASN A 16 36.86 -17.71 13.44
C ASN A 16 36.61 -17.53 11.94
N ALA A 17 37.24 -16.54 11.33
CA ALA A 17 37.14 -16.25 9.92
C ALA A 17 38.50 -15.86 9.36
N SER A 18 38.71 -16.11 8.09
CA SER A 18 39.94 -15.72 7.35
C SER A 18 39.68 -14.46 6.56
N ALA A 19 40.78 -13.73 6.26
CA ALA A 19 40.69 -12.59 5.36
C ALA A 19 40.14 -13.01 3.99
N GLY A 20 39.08 -12.33 3.53
CA GLY A 20 38.34 -12.67 2.31
C GLY A 20 37.01 -13.41 2.52
N ASP A 21 36.79 -13.94 3.72
CA ASP A 21 35.50 -14.61 4.02
C ASP A 21 34.35 -13.58 4.06
N GLN A 22 33.14 -14.05 3.73
CA GLN A 22 31.93 -13.23 3.85
C GLN A 22 31.19 -13.56 5.15
N LEU A 23 30.98 -12.55 5.97
CA LEU A 23 30.22 -12.61 7.20
C LEU A 23 28.85 -11.99 6.97
N THR A 24 27.78 -12.79 7.09
CA THR A 24 26.40 -12.31 7.00
C THR A 24 25.82 -12.20 8.40
N ILE A 25 25.44 -11.00 8.78
CA ILE A 25 24.81 -10.69 10.06
C ILE A 25 23.32 -10.47 9.82
N SER A 26 22.47 -11.17 10.56
CA SER A 26 21.02 -11.03 10.47
C SER A 26 20.40 -11.03 11.87
N SER A 27 19.37 -10.22 12.06
CA SER A 27 18.57 -10.17 13.27
C SER A 27 17.10 -9.99 12.92
N LEU A 28 16.22 -10.48 13.79
CA LEU A 28 14.78 -10.32 13.59
C LEU A 28 14.40 -8.83 13.64
N GLY A 29 13.72 -8.34 12.60
CA GLY A 29 13.34 -6.92 12.50
C GLY A 29 14.44 -6.01 11.93
N PHE A 30 15.57 -6.55 11.45
CA PHE A 30 16.65 -5.79 10.85
C PHE A 30 17.02 -6.33 9.46
N ALA A 31 17.50 -5.44 8.59
CA ALA A 31 18.02 -5.84 7.29
C ALA A 31 19.34 -6.61 7.44
N SER A 32 19.42 -7.78 6.80
CA SER A 32 20.67 -8.56 6.82
C SER A 32 21.79 -7.82 6.09
N GLN A 33 22.96 -7.77 6.69
CA GLN A 33 24.15 -7.14 6.13
C GLN A 33 25.25 -8.17 5.91
N THR A 34 25.87 -8.15 4.74
CA THR A 34 27.03 -8.98 4.41
C THR A 34 28.30 -8.13 4.32
N ILE A 35 29.32 -8.53 5.05
CA ILE A 35 30.61 -7.83 5.14
C ILE A 35 31.72 -8.81 4.77
N THR A 36 32.69 -8.36 3.98
CA THR A 36 33.91 -9.15 3.72
C THR A 36 34.90 -8.92 4.84
N VAL A 37 35.37 -10.01 5.44
CA VAL A 37 36.38 -9.97 6.52
C VAL A 37 37.74 -9.53 5.96
N GLY A 38 38.25 -8.45 6.50
CA GLY A 38 39.61 -7.96 6.20
C GLY A 38 40.64 -8.47 7.20
N ASN A 39 41.73 -7.68 7.39
CA ASN A 39 42.79 -7.96 8.36
C ASN A 39 42.47 -7.44 9.80
N GLN A 40 41.23 -6.97 10.02
CA GLN A 40 40.82 -6.42 11.33
C GLN A 40 40.41 -7.54 12.25
N THR A 41 40.78 -7.42 13.52
CA THR A 41 40.40 -8.37 14.59
C THR A 41 39.05 -8.02 15.23
N GLN A 42 38.51 -6.84 14.97
CA GLN A 42 37.22 -6.38 15.50
C GLN A 42 36.39 -5.73 14.39
N ILE A 43 35.19 -6.18 14.22
CA ILE A 43 34.21 -5.67 13.23
C ILE A 43 32.96 -5.27 13.98
N ASN A 44 32.67 -3.97 14.02
CA ASN A 44 31.42 -3.44 14.56
C ASN A 44 30.44 -3.24 13.43
N VAL A 45 29.22 -3.76 13.61
CA VAL A 45 28.16 -3.72 12.60
C VAL A 45 26.93 -3.07 13.19
N VAL A 46 26.41 -2.07 12.48
CA VAL A 46 25.12 -1.46 12.84
C VAL A 46 24.11 -1.93 11.80
N LEU A 47 23.14 -2.71 12.25
CA LEU A 47 22.05 -3.18 11.39
C LEU A 47 20.98 -2.09 11.27
N ALA A 48 20.58 -1.79 10.04
CA ALA A 48 19.43 -0.92 9.80
C ALA A 48 18.13 -1.66 10.12
N SER A 49 17.18 -0.99 10.75
CA SER A 49 15.86 -1.55 11.00
C SER A 49 15.20 -1.93 9.67
N SER A 50 14.64 -3.14 9.58
CA SER A 50 13.87 -3.56 8.39
C SER A 50 12.49 -2.88 8.34
N VAL A 51 12.14 -2.12 9.36
CA VAL A 51 10.88 -1.35 9.42
C VAL A 51 10.89 -0.20 8.39
N ASP A 52 12.06 0.29 8.00
CA ASP A 52 12.20 1.31 6.95
C ASP A 52 12.04 0.76 5.52
N ILE A 53 11.91 -0.56 5.37
CA ILE A 53 11.56 -1.22 4.11
C ILE A 53 10.14 -1.79 4.23
N LEU A 54 9.22 -1.02 4.75
CA LEU A 54 7.81 -1.25 4.49
C LEU A 54 7.56 -0.75 3.07
N ASP A 55 7.74 -1.63 2.09
CA ASP A 55 7.10 -1.45 0.80
C ASP A 55 5.64 -1.08 1.07
N GLU A 56 5.19 -0.02 0.43
CA GLU A 56 3.84 0.50 0.49
C GLU A 56 2.81 -0.63 0.64
N VAL A 57 2.14 -0.67 1.78
CA VAL A 57 1.17 -1.70 2.10
C VAL A 57 -0.16 -1.32 1.47
N VAL A 58 -0.66 -2.14 0.55
CA VAL A 58 -1.98 -1.96 -0.04
C VAL A 58 -3.01 -2.71 0.80
N VAL A 59 -3.96 -1.97 1.35
CA VAL A 59 -5.08 -2.55 2.11
C VAL A 59 -6.11 -3.07 1.12
N SER A 60 -6.26 -4.40 1.06
CA SER A 60 -7.27 -5.09 0.27
C SER A 60 -8.38 -5.60 1.21
N GLY A 61 -9.20 -4.70 1.73
CA GLY A 61 -10.42 -4.92 2.51
C GLY A 61 -10.37 -5.86 3.72
N TYR A 62 -9.77 -7.04 3.59
CA TYR A 62 -9.67 -8.04 4.66
C TYR A 62 -8.24 -8.46 4.98
N GLN A 63 -7.27 -8.12 4.13
CA GLN A 63 -5.87 -8.52 4.30
C GLN A 63 -4.95 -7.39 3.89
N THR A 64 -3.95 -7.16 4.70
CA THR A 64 -2.83 -6.28 4.38
C THR A 64 -1.78 -7.10 3.63
N GLN A 65 -1.53 -6.77 2.37
CA GLN A 65 -0.55 -7.47 1.53
C GLN A 65 0.49 -6.49 0.98
N GLN A 66 1.72 -6.94 0.87
CA GLN A 66 2.76 -6.14 0.22
C GLN A 66 2.46 -6.00 -1.29
N ARG A 67 2.68 -4.81 -1.83
CA ARG A 67 2.39 -4.46 -3.24
C ARG A 67 3.03 -5.44 -4.23
N ARG A 68 4.22 -5.96 -3.94
CA ARG A 68 4.94 -6.91 -4.80
C ARG A 68 4.32 -8.32 -4.84
N SER A 69 3.54 -8.69 -3.84
CA SER A 69 2.88 -10.00 -3.78
C SER A 69 1.50 -10.03 -4.44
N LEU A 70 1.01 -8.87 -4.90
CA LEU A 70 -0.29 -8.75 -5.54
C LEU A 70 -0.15 -9.06 -7.04
N SER A 71 -0.70 -10.20 -7.46
CA SER A 71 -0.77 -10.58 -8.88
C SER A 71 -1.91 -9.90 -9.65
N GLY A 72 -2.72 -9.10 -8.98
CA GLY A 72 -3.85 -8.37 -9.56
C GLY A 72 -3.52 -6.96 -10.04
N ALA A 73 -4.33 -6.42 -10.96
CA ALA A 73 -4.21 -5.04 -11.41
C ALA A 73 -4.76 -4.09 -10.34
N ILE A 74 -3.90 -3.60 -9.44
CA ILE A 74 -4.22 -2.63 -8.40
C ILE A 74 -3.61 -1.28 -8.76
N GLY A 75 -4.40 -0.23 -8.72
CA GLY A 75 -3.94 1.14 -8.79
C GLY A 75 -4.06 1.78 -7.42
N THR A 76 -2.95 2.29 -6.87
CA THR A 76 -2.94 3.08 -5.64
C THR A 76 -2.74 4.53 -5.97
N LEU A 77 -3.35 5.40 -5.19
CA LEU A 77 -3.17 6.84 -5.24
C LEU A 77 -2.44 7.29 -3.98
N ASP A 78 -1.32 7.98 -4.16
CA ASP A 78 -0.68 8.72 -3.09
C ASP A 78 -1.50 9.99 -2.82
N THR A 79 -2.07 10.06 -1.62
CA THR A 79 -2.94 11.16 -1.21
C THR A 79 -2.19 12.46 -0.99
N GLU A 80 -0.90 12.43 -0.67
CA GLU A 80 -0.11 13.66 -0.53
C GLU A 80 0.00 14.42 -1.86
N GLU A 81 0.13 13.71 -2.98
CA GLU A 81 0.10 14.34 -4.31
C GLU A 81 -1.31 14.82 -4.71
N ALA A 82 -2.35 14.12 -4.27
CA ALA A 82 -3.73 14.48 -4.56
C ALA A 82 -4.14 15.77 -3.83
N ILE A 83 -3.69 15.97 -2.59
CA ILE A 83 -3.99 17.14 -1.76
C ILE A 83 -3.33 18.41 -2.33
N LYS A 84 -2.16 18.30 -2.96
CA LYS A 84 -1.47 19.45 -3.62
C LYS A 84 -2.28 20.07 -4.74
N THR A 85 -3.19 19.34 -5.33
CA THR A 85 -4.15 19.85 -6.32
C THR A 85 -5.47 20.10 -5.58
N GLN A 86 -6.01 21.30 -5.67
CA GLN A 86 -7.29 21.67 -5.05
C GLN A 86 -8.43 20.84 -5.64
N VAL A 87 -8.60 19.61 -5.14
CA VAL A 87 -9.70 18.72 -5.52
C VAL A 87 -10.85 18.89 -4.52
N THR A 88 -12.07 18.95 -5.04
CA THR A 88 -13.26 19.21 -4.24
C THR A 88 -13.78 17.95 -3.56
N ASN A 89 -13.50 16.76 -4.12
CA ASN A 89 -13.99 15.49 -3.60
C ASN A 89 -13.03 14.33 -3.89
N ALA A 90 -13.21 13.22 -3.17
CA ALA A 90 -12.35 12.03 -3.28
C ALA A 90 -12.34 11.39 -4.67
N ALA A 91 -13.43 11.50 -5.44
CA ALA A 91 -13.48 10.93 -6.78
C ALA A 91 -12.64 11.76 -7.78
N GLU A 92 -12.64 13.08 -7.66
CA GLU A 92 -11.79 13.95 -8.48
C GLU A 92 -10.30 13.68 -8.25
N ALA A 93 -9.93 13.27 -7.03
CA ALA A 93 -8.56 12.89 -6.72
C ALA A 93 -8.06 11.70 -7.57
N LEU A 94 -8.95 10.83 -8.02
CA LEU A 94 -8.62 9.69 -8.89
C LEU A 94 -8.45 10.07 -10.37
N GLN A 95 -8.98 11.22 -10.79
CA GLN A 95 -9.02 11.61 -12.19
C GLN A 95 -7.61 11.81 -12.76
N GLY A 96 -7.30 11.05 -13.82
CA GLY A 96 -6.02 11.13 -14.52
C GLY A 96 -4.82 10.55 -13.77
N ARG A 97 -5.00 10.06 -12.53
CA ARG A 97 -3.91 9.52 -11.71
C ARG A 97 -3.90 7.99 -11.66
N VAL A 98 -5.06 7.37 -11.77
CA VAL A 98 -5.16 5.90 -11.76
C VAL A 98 -5.48 5.39 -13.16
N ALA A 99 -4.57 4.63 -13.74
CA ALA A 99 -4.76 4.07 -15.08
C ALA A 99 -6.05 3.22 -15.17
N GLY A 100 -6.86 3.44 -16.21
CA GLY A 100 -8.12 2.70 -16.43
C GLY A 100 -9.27 3.14 -15.54
N VAL A 101 -9.14 4.24 -14.80
CA VAL A 101 -10.24 4.89 -14.07
C VAL A 101 -10.66 6.14 -14.83
N SER A 102 -11.95 6.24 -15.14
CA SER A 102 -12.57 7.42 -15.73
C SER A 102 -13.50 8.06 -14.69
N VAL A 103 -13.29 9.34 -14.45
CA VAL A 103 -14.14 10.13 -13.57
C VAL A 103 -14.78 11.23 -14.40
N VAL A 104 -16.09 11.27 -14.42
CA VAL A 104 -16.86 12.30 -15.12
C VAL A 104 -17.63 13.10 -14.09
N SER A 105 -17.40 14.40 -14.06
CA SER A 105 -18.13 15.32 -13.19
C SER A 105 -19.62 15.32 -13.53
N GLY A 106 -20.49 15.33 -12.54
CA GLY A 106 -21.94 15.18 -12.72
C GLY A 106 -22.64 16.37 -13.41
N GLY A 107 -21.88 17.40 -13.85
CA GLY A 107 -22.35 18.54 -14.65
C GLY A 107 -23.16 19.57 -13.88
N ALA A 108 -23.84 19.22 -12.81
CA ALA A 108 -24.55 20.17 -11.94
C ALA A 108 -23.75 20.40 -10.65
N PRO A 109 -23.79 21.61 -10.07
CA PRO A 109 -23.18 21.85 -8.77
C PRO A 109 -23.72 20.89 -7.71
N GLY A 110 -22.81 20.17 -7.02
CA GLY A 110 -23.17 19.20 -5.99
C GLY A 110 -23.61 17.82 -6.50
N ALA A 111 -23.61 17.56 -7.81
CA ALA A 111 -23.87 16.22 -8.33
C ALA A 111 -22.68 15.30 -8.05
N ALA A 112 -23.01 14.05 -7.67
CA ALA A 112 -21.97 13.04 -7.47
C ALA A 112 -21.22 12.76 -8.79
N PRO A 113 -19.89 12.69 -8.75
CA PRO A 113 -19.10 12.31 -9.92
C PRO A 113 -19.37 10.84 -10.27
N VAL A 114 -19.44 10.55 -11.56
CA VAL A 114 -19.58 9.20 -12.06
C VAL A 114 -18.19 8.60 -12.26
N VAL A 115 -17.88 7.58 -11.47
CA VAL A 115 -16.60 6.86 -11.57
C VAL A 115 -16.82 5.54 -12.31
N ARG A 116 -15.95 5.23 -13.26
CA ARG A 116 -15.95 3.97 -14.00
C ARG A 116 -14.55 3.38 -14.05
N ILE A 117 -14.47 2.07 -13.87
CA ILE A 117 -13.22 1.32 -13.98
C ILE A 117 -13.28 0.52 -15.27
N ARG A 118 -12.30 0.76 -16.18
CA ARG A 118 -12.20 0.13 -17.51
C ARG A 118 -13.40 0.35 -18.45
N GLY A 119 -14.20 1.38 -18.20
CA GLY A 119 -15.30 1.78 -19.08
C GLY A 119 -16.62 1.06 -18.80
N TYR A 120 -17.33 0.65 -19.84
CA TYR A 120 -18.63 0.02 -19.76
C TYR A 120 -18.49 -1.50 -19.85
N ALA A 121 -18.79 -2.22 -18.79
CA ALA A 121 -18.77 -3.68 -18.74
C ALA A 121 -20.16 -4.29 -19.01
N THR A 122 -21.23 -3.56 -18.67
CA THR A 122 -22.63 -4.00 -18.80
C THR A 122 -23.51 -2.88 -19.36
N THR A 123 -24.70 -3.26 -19.84
CA THR A 123 -25.74 -2.29 -20.24
C THR A 123 -26.51 -1.71 -19.05
N ASN A 124 -26.34 -2.28 -17.86
CA ASN A 124 -26.96 -1.85 -16.62
C ASN A 124 -26.06 -0.85 -15.87
N ASP A 125 -26.02 -0.97 -14.54
CA ASP A 125 -25.13 -0.14 -13.72
C ASP A 125 -23.66 -0.56 -13.86
N ASN A 126 -22.81 0.40 -14.20
CA ASN A 126 -21.36 0.24 -14.33
C ASN A 126 -20.59 0.92 -13.18
N SER A 127 -21.29 1.25 -12.09
CA SER A 127 -20.68 1.82 -10.91
C SER A 127 -19.78 0.79 -10.21
N PRO A 128 -18.60 1.19 -9.74
CA PRO A 128 -17.77 0.31 -8.92
C PRO A 128 -18.38 0.13 -7.53
N LEU A 129 -17.93 -0.90 -6.83
CA LEU A 129 -18.22 -1.07 -5.41
C LEU A 129 -17.28 -0.16 -4.61
N TYR A 130 -17.80 0.61 -3.68
CA TYR A 130 -17.02 1.42 -2.76
C TYR A 130 -16.87 0.70 -1.43
N VAL A 131 -15.66 0.70 -0.88
CA VAL A 131 -15.35 0.15 0.44
C VAL A 131 -14.62 1.23 1.23
N ILE A 132 -15.28 1.76 2.26
CA ILE A 132 -14.75 2.85 3.07
C ILE A 132 -14.54 2.32 4.47
N ASP A 133 -13.29 2.28 4.92
CA ASP A 133 -12.90 1.72 6.22
C ASP A 133 -13.51 0.34 6.50
N GLY A 134 -13.61 -0.50 5.44
CA GLY A 134 -14.20 -1.84 5.49
C GLY A 134 -15.72 -1.90 5.25
N VAL A 135 -16.42 -0.78 5.21
CA VAL A 135 -17.86 -0.74 4.95
C VAL A 135 -18.14 -0.68 3.45
N GLN A 136 -18.89 -1.65 2.94
CA GLN A 136 -19.23 -1.78 1.52
C GLN A 136 -20.51 -1.00 1.17
N THR A 137 -20.46 -0.19 0.11
CA THR A 137 -21.60 0.52 -0.44
C THR A 137 -21.52 0.64 -1.96
N THR A 138 -22.67 0.73 -2.63
CA THR A 138 -22.78 1.03 -4.06
C THR A 138 -23.18 2.48 -4.33
N ASP A 139 -23.41 3.26 -3.27
CA ASP A 139 -23.81 4.66 -3.38
C ASP A 139 -22.60 5.55 -3.76
N ALA A 140 -22.64 6.14 -4.95
CA ALA A 140 -21.59 7.03 -5.45
C ALA A 140 -21.53 8.36 -4.65
N ASN A 141 -22.57 8.75 -3.93
CA ASN A 141 -22.56 9.97 -3.12
C ASN A 141 -21.50 9.93 -2.01
N VAL A 142 -21.18 8.74 -1.52
CA VAL A 142 -20.16 8.55 -0.47
C VAL A 142 -18.82 9.17 -0.86
N MET A 143 -18.43 9.04 -2.14
CA MET A 143 -17.15 9.63 -2.64
C MET A 143 -17.18 11.15 -2.73
N ARG A 144 -18.36 11.75 -2.79
CA ARG A 144 -18.54 13.20 -2.74
C ARG A 144 -18.43 13.72 -1.30
N ASP A 145 -18.98 12.95 -0.36
CA ASP A 145 -19.13 13.39 1.03
C ASP A 145 -17.85 13.24 1.85
N ILE A 146 -16.88 12.44 1.37
CA ILE A 146 -15.56 12.29 2.00
C ILE A 146 -14.65 13.46 1.61
N ASN A 147 -14.11 14.13 2.63
CA ASN A 147 -13.10 15.17 2.40
C ASN A 147 -11.77 14.53 1.96
N PRO A 148 -11.17 14.94 0.84
CA PRO A 148 -9.88 14.41 0.38
C PRO A 148 -8.75 14.50 1.42
N ILE A 149 -8.80 15.49 2.32
CA ILE A 149 -7.79 15.69 3.37
C ILE A 149 -7.83 14.57 4.41
N ASP A 150 -9.00 13.98 4.64
CA ASP A 150 -9.20 12.91 5.63
C ASP A 150 -8.84 11.53 5.09
N ILE A 151 -8.47 11.43 3.81
CA ILE A 151 -8.08 10.17 3.20
C ILE A 151 -6.61 9.90 3.46
N GLU A 152 -6.32 8.69 3.93
CA GLU A 152 -4.97 8.16 4.06
C GLU A 152 -4.51 7.48 2.76
N ASN A 153 -5.37 6.60 2.19
CA ASN A 153 -5.05 5.84 0.98
C ASN A 153 -6.31 5.57 0.16
N ILE A 154 -6.17 5.59 -1.18
CA ILE A 154 -7.18 5.08 -2.10
C ILE A 154 -6.56 3.99 -2.96
N SER A 155 -7.16 2.80 -2.92
CA SER A 155 -6.76 1.65 -3.74
C SER A 155 -7.88 1.28 -4.70
N VAL A 156 -7.56 1.13 -5.98
CA VAL A 156 -8.51 0.69 -6.99
C VAL A 156 -8.19 -0.73 -7.41
N LEU A 157 -9.06 -1.65 -7.04
CA LEU A 157 -8.97 -3.07 -7.37
C LEU A 157 -9.71 -3.33 -8.67
N LYS A 158 -9.02 -3.97 -9.62
CA LYS A 158 -9.52 -4.25 -10.97
C LYS A 158 -9.50 -5.76 -11.20
N ASP A 159 -10.46 -6.24 -11.99
CA ASP A 159 -10.49 -7.65 -12.43
C ASP A 159 -10.42 -8.67 -11.27
N GLY A 160 -9.49 -9.61 -11.35
CA GLY A 160 -9.31 -10.67 -10.36
C GLY A 160 -9.07 -10.19 -8.94
N SER A 161 -8.44 -9.02 -8.74
CA SER A 161 -8.22 -8.46 -7.41
C SER A 161 -9.52 -7.98 -6.74
N ALA A 162 -10.54 -7.64 -7.52
CA ALA A 162 -11.86 -7.27 -7.02
C ALA A 162 -12.71 -8.49 -6.60
N ALA A 163 -12.35 -9.70 -7.05
CA ALA A 163 -13.15 -10.92 -6.84
C ALA A 163 -13.36 -11.28 -5.36
N ILE A 164 -12.49 -10.85 -4.46
CA ILE A 164 -12.64 -11.05 -3.01
C ILE A 164 -13.91 -10.41 -2.43
N TYR A 165 -14.45 -9.39 -3.12
CA TYR A 165 -15.69 -8.70 -2.73
C TYR A 165 -16.96 -9.31 -3.36
N GLY A 166 -16.79 -10.42 -4.13
CA GLY A 166 -17.88 -11.18 -4.73
C GLY A 166 -18.49 -10.52 -5.98
N ALA A 167 -19.70 -10.98 -6.36
CA ALA A 167 -20.35 -10.59 -7.62
C ALA A 167 -20.62 -9.08 -7.74
N ARG A 168 -20.82 -8.37 -6.65
CA ARG A 168 -21.05 -6.91 -6.65
C ARG A 168 -19.81 -6.11 -7.08
N ALA A 169 -18.66 -6.74 -7.06
CA ALA A 169 -17.39 -6.14 -7.44
C ALA A 169 -17.02 -6.36 -8.93
N SER A 170 -17.95 -6.85 -9.75
CA SER A 170 -17.73 -7.14 -11.17
C SER A 170 -17.22 -5.93 -11.96
N ASN A 171 -17.62 -4.72 -11.58
CA ASN A 171 -17.20 -3.46 -12.18
C ASN A 171 -15.94 -2.85 -11.52
N GLY A 172 -15.26 -3.61 -10.65
CA GLY A 172 -14.12 -3.17 -9.85
C GLY A 172 -14.53 -2.63 -8.48
N VAL A 173 -13.53 -2.41 -7.61
CA VAL A 173 -13.71 -1.92 -6.25
C VAL A 173 -12.80 -0.72 -6.00
N ILE A 174 -13.32 0.30 -5.35
CA ILE A 174 -12.56 1.43 -4.83
C ILE A 174 -12.53 1.29 -3.31
N VAL A 175 -11.35 1.05 -2.77
CA VAL A 175 -11.11 0.96 -1.33
C VAL A 175 -10.54 2.29 -0.86
N VAL A 176 -11.22 2.92 0.07
CA VAL A 176 -10.80 4.17 0.71
C VAL A 176 -10.51 3.88 2.16
N THR A 177 -9.32 4.26 2.61
CA THR A 177 -8.94 4.22 4.02
C THR A 177 -8.82 5.66 4.50
N THR A 178 -9.52 5.99 5.57
CA THR A 178 -9.44 7.32 6.17
C THR A 178 -8.35 7.35 7.26
N LYS A 179 -7.85 8.55 7.53
CA LYS A 179 -6.86 8.77 8.59
C LYS A 179 -7.46 8.44 9.94
N SER A 180 -6.88 7.48 10.63
CA SER A 180 -7.24 7.23 12.03
C SER A 180 -6.60 8.29 12.93
N GLY A 181 -7.37 8.85 13.85
CA GLY A 181 -6.85 9.76 14.86
C GLY A 181 -5.79 9.05 15.72
N GLY A 182 -4.53 9.47 15.61
CA GLY A 182 -3.48 9.01 16.49
C GLY A 182 -3.75 9.52 17.91
N PHE A 183 -4.01 8.61 18.85
CA PHE A 183 -3.87 8.95 20.26
C PHE A 183 -2.37 9.13 20.52
N ASN A 184 -1.94 10.38 20.72
CA ASN A 184 -0.63 10.66 21.30
C ASN A 184 -0.61 10.03 22.69
N GLN A 185 0.15 8.93 22.84
CA GLN A 185 0.64 8.46 24.14
C GLN A 185 1.95 9.17 24.45
#